data_0b286e6f53b98b90aca8caad78f6df74
#
_entry.id   0b286e6f53b98b90aca8caad78f6df74
#
_cell.length_a   1.000
_cell.length_b   1.000
_cell.length_c   1.000
_cell.angle_alpha   90.00
_cell.angle_beta   90.00
_cell.angle_gamma   90.00
#
_symmetry.space_group_name_H-M   'P 1'
#
loop_
_entity.id
_entity.type
_entity.pdbx_description
1 polymer ?
#
loop_
_entity_poly.entity_id
_entity_poly.type
_entity_poly.pdbx_seq_one_letter_code
_entity_poly.pdbx_strand_id
1 'polypeptide(L)'
;MTLRSPGRGAAVYRGEPVTYGRAGDRSAEEGSGTINSVGLIVLALVLAVVLGGVGVALRERVRLQAVADLAALAGAEQSATADWEDVGERPCRAASAVASANGVSVQSCEVRDLDCLVVLTQPVRIAGISTNVSARARAGPER
;
A
#
# COMPACT_ATOMS: atom_id res chain seq x y z
N MET A 1 84.09 27.56 -52.41
CA MET A 1 83.31 26.90 -51.29
C MET A 1 82.34 27.92 -50.81
N THR A 2 81.17 27.90 -51.36
CA THR A 2 80.11 28.88 -51.11
C THR A 2 78.97 28.25 -50.34
N LEU A 3 78.79 28.71 -49.12
CA LEU A 3 77.67 28.27 -48.22
C LEU A 3 76.46 29.14 -48.53
N ARG A 4 75.42 28.46 -48.98
CA ARG A 4 74.11 29.05 -49.29
C ARG A 4 73.21 28.96 -48.09
N SER A 5 72.76 30.10 -47.56
CA SER A 5 71.82 30.17 -46.45
C SER A 5 70.37 29.90 -46.92
N PRO A 6 69.56 29.10 -46.26
CA PRO A 6 68.16 28.97 -46.62
C PRO A 6 67.29 30.05 -45.92
N GLY A 7 66.43 30.69 -46.72
CA GLY A 7 65.52 31.75 -46.32
C GLY A 7 64.46 31.24 -45.33
N ARG A 8 64.17 32.08 -44.34
CA ARG A 8 63.07 31.96 -43.44
C ARG A 8 61.73 32.26 -44.13
N GLY A 9 60.93 31.25 -44.36
CA GLY A 9 59.54 31.43 -44.74
C GLY A 9 58.72 31.92 -43.52
N ALA A 10 58.23 33.14 -43.62
CA ALA A 10 57.27 33.70 -42.68
C ALA A 10 55.93 33.00 -42.89
N ALA A 11 55.52 32.21 -41.92
CA ALA A 11 54.15 31.67 -41.87
C ALA A 11 53.20 32.82 -41.52
N VAL A 12 52.38 33.19 -42.46
CA VAL A 12 51.27 34.12 -42.27
C VAL A 12 50.18 33.37 -41.54
N TYR A 13 50.03 33.60 -40.22
CA TYR A 13 48.87 33.17 -39.48
C TYR A 13 47.65 33.94 -39.96
N ARG A 14 46.84 33.30 -40.76
CA ARG A 14 45.53 33.79 -41.14
C ARG A 14 44.61 33.51 -39.92
N GLY A 15 44.38 34.56 -39.09
CA GLY A 15 43.44 34.52 -38.01
C GLY A 15 42.02 34.26 -38.53
N GLU A 16 41.52 33.09 -38.34
CA GLU A 16 40.11 32.82 -38.49
C GLU A 16 39.33 33.57 -37.40
N PRO A 17 38.26 34.29 -37.75
CA PRO A 17 37.45 34.95 -36.75
C PRO A 17 36.80 33.85 -35.86
N VAL A 18 37.19 33.81 -34.60
CA VAL A 18 36.50 33.03 -33.59
C VAL A 18 35.10 33.63 -33.50
N THR A 19 34.13 32.98 -34.13
CA THR A 19 32.72 33.25 -33.89
C THR A 19 32.44 32.83 -32.46
N TYR A 20 32.39 33.80 -31.57
CA TYR A 20 31.75 33.62 -30.26
C TYR A 20 30.33 33.19 -30.54
N GLY A 21 30.07 31.88 -30.33
CA GLY A 21 28.73 31.33 -30.36
C GLY A 21 27.90 32.16 -29.41
N ARG A 22 26.88 32.80 -29.96
CA ARG A 22 25.84 33.54 -29.26
C ARG A 22 25.47 32.68 -28.06
N ALA A 23 25.75 33.16 -26.83
CA ALA A 23 25.26 32.62 -25.60
C ALA A 23 23.74 32.51 -25.75
N GLY A 24 23.28 31.31 -26.12
CA GLY A 24 21.87 31.01 -26.28
C GLY A 24 21.20 31.29 -24.94
N ASP A 25 20.17 32.03 -25.05
CA ASP A 25 19.22 32.47 -24.06
C ASP A 25 18.91 31.34 -23.05
N ARG A 26 19.74 31.24 -22.00
CA ARG A 26 19.53 30.31 -20.88
C ARG A 26 18.47 30.81 -19.92
N SER A 27 17.99 32.02 -20.10
CA SER A 27 17.04 32.66 -19.22
C SER A 27 15.61 32.13 -19.37
N ALA A 28 15.28 31.42 -20.45
CA ALA A 28 13.95 30.86 -20.68
C ALA A 28 13.77 29.46 -20.04
N GLU A 29 14.86 28.80 -19.66
CA GLU A 29 14.79 27.43 -19.09
C GLU A 29 14.84 27.40 -17.54
N GLU A 30 15.29 28.48 -16.89
CA GLU A 30 15.39 28.53 -15.42
C GLU A 30 14.03 28.49 -14.72
N GLY A 31 12.95 28.99 -15.34
CA GLY A 31 11.60 28.91 -14.79
C GLY A 31 10.90 27.54 -14.94
N SER A 32 11.28 26.79 -15.98
CA SER A 32 10.68 25.49 -16.28
C SER A 32 11.10 24.39 -15.29
N GLY A 33 12.36 24.42 -14.83
CA GLY A 33 12.89 23.44 -13.89
C GLY A 33 12.24 23.50 -12.50
N THR A 34 11.98 24.72 -11.99
CA THR A 34 11.35 24.91 -10.66
C THR A 34 9.88 24.52 -10.68
N ILE A 35 9.13 24.83 -11.73
CA ILE A 35 7.72 24.43 -11.86
C ILE A 35 7.61 22.90 -11.94
N ASN A 36 8.49 22.28 -12.70
CA ASN A 36 8.51 20.83 -12.86
C ASN A 36 8.88 20.11 -11.54
N SER A 37 9.85 20.63 -10.79
CA SER A 37 10.24 20.05 -9.49
C SER A 37 9.15 20.20 -8.43
N VAL A 38 8.47 21.34 -8.36
CA VAL A 38 7.32 21.55 -7.47
C VAL A 38 6.18 20.59 -7.83
N GLY A 39 5.88 20.41 -9.13
CA GLY A 39 4.89 19.46 -9.61
C GLY A 39 5.20 18.02 -9.20
N LEU A 40 6.46 17.60 -9.29
CA LEU A 40 6.89 16.27 -8.85
C LEU A 40 6.77 16.08 -7.34
N ILE A 41 7.09 17.10 -6.55
CA ILE A 41 6.94 17.03 -5.08
C ILE A 41 5.46 16.88 -4.71
N VAL A 42 4.58 17.68 -5.30
CA VAL A 42 3.13 17.59 -5.06
C VAL A 42 2.61 16.21 -5.45
N LEU A 43 3.00 15.70 -6.62
CA LEU A 43 2.62 14.36 -7.07
C LEU A 43 3.10 13.28 -6.09
N ALA A 44 4.34 13.36 -5.63
CA ALA A 44 4.90 12.41 -4.66
C ALA A 44 4.13 12.44 -3.33
N LEU A 45 3.76 13.62 -2.83
CA LEU A 45 2.96 13.78 -1.62
C LEU A 45 1.57 13.17 -1.79
N VAL A 46 0.89 13.41 -2.91
CA VAL A 46 -0.42 12.82 -3.19
C VAL A 46 -0.33 11.29 -3.23
N LEU A 47 0.68 10.75 -3.93
CA LEU A 47 0.90 9.30 -3.97
C LEU A 47 1.19 8.72 -2.58
N ALA A 48 1.98 9.40 -1.75
CA ALA A 48 2.27 8.96 -0.39
C ALA A 48 1.01 8.88 0.48
N VAL A 49 0.11 9.87 0.37
CA VAL A 49 -1.17 9.89 1.09
C VAL A 49 -2.08 8.75 0.61
N VAL A 50 -2.17 8.53 -0.69
CA VAL A 50 -2.99 7.45 -1.26
C VAL A 50 -2.47 6.08 -0.83
N LEU A 51 -1.16 5.84 -0.98
CA LEU A 51 -0.54 4.56 -0.58
C LEU A 51 -0.64 4.32 0.93
N GLY A 52 -0.48 5.37 1.75
CA GLY A 52 -0.69 5.29 3.19
C GLY A 52 -2.12 4.89 3.56
N GLY A 53 -3.12 5.49 2.90
CA GLY A 53 -4.53 5.14 3.09
C GLY A 53 -4.85 3.69 2.73
N VAL A 54 -4.32 3.20 1.61
CA VAL A 54 -4.45 1.79 1.20
C VAL A 54 -3.79 0.86 2.23
N GLY A 55 -2.60 1.21 2.73
CA GLY A 55 -1.89 0.41 3.74
C GLY A 55 -2.70 0.25 5.03
N VAL A 56 -3.32 1.31 5.51
CA VAL A 56 -4.21 1.25 6.70
C VAL A 56 -5.41 0.34 6.43
N ALA A 57 -6.07 0.48 5.29
CA ALA A 57 -7.23 -0.33 4.93
C ALA A 57 -6.90 -1.83 4.85
N LEU A 58 -5.76 -2.17 4.25
CA LEU A 58 -5.29 -3.56 4.17
C LEU A 58 -4.98 -4.14 5.55
N ARG A 59 -4.33 -3.36 6.41
CA ARG A 59 -4.02 -3.80 7.79
C ARG A 59 -5.29 -4.12 8.59
N GLU A 60 -6.30 -3.25 8.53
CA GLU A 60 -7.56 -3.47 9.22
C GLU A 60 -8.29 -4.71 8.68
N ARG A 61 -8.26 -4.92 7.37
CA ARG A 61 -8.84 -6.11 6.75
C ARG A 61 -8.16 -7.41 7.21
N VAL A 62 -6.83 -7.43 7.23
CA VAL A 62 -6.05 -8.61 7.68
C VAL A 62 -6.31 -8.87 9.17
N ARG A 63 -6.34 -7.81 10.00
CA ARG A 63 -6.67 -7.94 11.41
C ARG A 63 -8.08 -8.50 11.62
N LEU A 64 -9.07 -7.96 10.91
CA LEU A 64 -10.45 -8.42 11.02
C LEU A 64 -10.60 -9.89 10.60
N GLN A 65 -9.89 -10.30 9.53
CA GLN A 65 -9.87 -11.69 9.09
C GLN A 65 -9.28 -12.61 10.18
N ALA A 66 -8.15 -12.23 10.78
CA ALA A 66 -7.54 -13.02 11.85
C ALA A 66 -8.47 -13.18 13.06
N VAL A 67 -9.22 -12.12 13.42
CA VAL A 67 -10.21 -12.21 14.50
C VAL A 67 -11.39 -13.11 14.10
N ALA A 68 -11.82 -13.06 12.82
CA ALA A 68 -12.88 -13.95 12.34
C ALA A 68 -12.46 -15.42 12.39
N ASP A 69 -11.23 -15.73 12.01
CA ASP A 69 -10.68 -17.08 12.05
C ASP A 69 -10.61 -17.61 13.51
N LEU A 70 -10.15 -16.77 14.44
CA LEU A 70 -10.12 -17.11 15.88
C LEU A 70 -11.53 -17.30 16.46
N ALA A 71 -12.48 -16.45 16.08
CA ALA A 71 -13.86 -16.55 16.53
C ALA A 71 -14.53 -17.83 15.99
N ALA A 72 -14.32 -18.15 14.71
CA ALA A 72 -14.82 -19.37 14.11
C ALA A 72 -14.23 -20.63 14.77
N LEU A 73 -12.92 -20.61 15.06
CA LEU A 73 -12.25 -21.71 15.77
C LEU A 73 -12.80 -21.91 17.17
N ALA A 74 -12.96 -20.84 17.94
CA ALA A 74 -13.54 -20.91 19.28
C ALA A 74 -14.99 -21.44 19.27
N GLY A 75 -15.76 -21.09 18.24
CA GLY A 75 -17.09 -21.65 18.02
C GLY A 75 -17.05 -23.13 17.65
N ALA A 76 -16.13 -23.51 16.74
CA ALA A 76 -15.98 -24.90 16.31
C ALA A 76 -15.55 -25.84 17.45
N GLU A 77 -14.68 -25.38 18.35
CA GLU A 77 -14.33 -26.16 19.56
C GLU A 77 -15.57 -26.53 20.41
N GLN A 78 -16.53 -25.61 20.51
CA GLN A 78 -17.78 -25.87 21.19
C GLN A 78 -18.73 -26.78 20.38
N SER A 79 -18.68 -26.65 19.03
CA SER A 79 -19.46 -27.52 18.14
C SER A 79 -18.96 -28.97 18.13
N ALA A 80 -17.69 -29.20 18.41
CA ALA A 80 -17.10 -30.54 18.44
C ALA A 80 -17.73 -31.47 19.49
N THR A 81 -18.46 -30.93 20.46
CA THR A 81 -19.22 -31.72 21.46
C THR A 81 -20.64 -32.03 21.02
N ALA A 82 -21.10 -31.56 19.84
CA ALA A 82 -22.48 -31.69 19.37
C ALA A 82 -22.92 -33.12 19.18
N ASP A 83 -22.01 -34.07 18.91
CA ASP A 83 -22.32 -35.49 18.76
C ASP A 83 -22.76 -36.15 20.11
N TRP A 84 -22.47 -35.51 21.23
CA TRP A 84 -22.70 -36.06 22.57
C TRP A 84 -23.80 -35.34 23.33
N GLU A 85 -24.01 -34.06 23.01
CA GLU A 85 -25.01 -33.21 23.67
C GLU A 85 -25.49 -32.08 22.77
N ASP A 86 -26.68 -31.57 23.00
CA ASP A 86 -27.16 -30.35 22.34
C ASP A 86 -26.34 -29.15 22.81
N VAL A 87 -25.53 -28.61 21.92
CA VAL A 87 -24.65 -27.46 22.20
C VAL A 87 -25.40 -26.13 22.17
N GLY A 88 -26.61 -26.10 21.57
CA GLY A 88 -27.44 -24.90 21.47
C GLY A 88 -26.66 -23.68 20.95
N GLU A 89 -26.70 -22.58 21.68
CA GLU A 89 -26.01 -21.32 21.30
C GLU A 89 -24.57 -21.23 21.82
N ARG A 90 -24.02 -22.25 22.46
CA ARG A 90 -22.66 -22.21 23.03
C ARG A 90 -21.60 -21.84 21.99
N PRO A 91 -21.58 -22.41 20.77
CA PRO A 91 -20.59 -22.08 19.75
C PRO A 91 -20.61 -20.58 19.36
N CYS A 92 -21.81 -20.06 19.10
CA CYS A 92 -21.94 -18.65 18.71
C CYS A 92 -21.66 -17.69 19.89
N ARG A 93 -21.88 -18.12 21.10
CA ARG A 93 -21.53 -17.36 22.32
C ARG A 93 -20.02 -17.31 22.52
N ALA A 94 -19.30 -18.41 22.27
CA ALA A 94 -17.85 -18.45 22.30
C ALA A 94 -17.25 -17.57 21.19
N ALA A 95 -17.75 -17.68 19.96
CA ALA A 95 -17.34 -16.81 18.85
C ALA A 95 -17.55 -15.32 19.15
N SER A 96 -18.71 -14.99 19.74
CA SER A 96 -19.04 -13.59 20.11
C SER A 96 -18.14 -13.06 21.23
N ALA A 97 -17.74 -13.90 22.16
CA ALA A 97 -16.81 -13.53 23.25
C ALA A 97 -15.43 -13.14 22.66
N VAL A 98 -14.92 -13.93 21.72
CA VAL A 98 -13.65 -13.63 21.02
C VAL A 98 -13.76 -12.33 20.23
N ALA A 99 -14.83 -12.13 19.46
CA ALA A 99 -15.06 -10.92 18.69
C ALA A 99 -15.11 -9.68 19.60
N SER A 100 -15.88 -9.74 20.67
CA SER A 100 -16.05 -8.64 21.65
C SER A 100 -14.74 -8.30 22.35
N ALA A 101 -13.95 -9.29 22.74
CA ALA A 101 -12.63 -9.09 23.36
C ALA A 101 -11.65 -8.35 22.41
N ASN A 102 -11.86 -8.45 21.10
CA ASN A 102 -11.08 -7.76 20.07
C ASN A 102 -11.73 -6.45 19.57
N GLY A 103 -12.83 -6.02 20.17
CA GLY A 103 -13.55 -4.79 19.80
C GLY A 103 -14.25 -4.86 18.45
N VAL A 104 -14.67 -6.06 18.02
CA VAL A 104 -15.32 -6.33 16.74
C VAL A 104 -16.74 -6.84 17.00
N SER A 105 -17.68 -6.51 16.10
CA SER A 105 -19.06 -6.95 16.19
C SER A 105 -19.32 -8.19 15.33
N VAL A 106 -20.06 -9.15 15.86
CA VAL A 106 -20.57 -10.29 15.09
C VAL A 106 -21.80 -9.82 14.31
N GLN A 107 -21.74 -9.95 12.99
CA GLN A 107 -22.88 -9.68 12.11
C GLN A 107 -23.79 -10.90 12.00
N SER A 108 -23.20 -12.08 11.87
CA SER A 108 -23.92 -13.36 11.88
C SER A 108 -23.03 -14.47 12.39
N CYS A 109 -23.65 -15.45 13.05
CA CYS A 109 -23.03 -16.70 13.45
C CYS A 109 -24.02 -17.82 13.17
N GLU A 110 -23.55 -18.87 12.54
CA GLU A 110 -24.33 -20.04 12.16
C GLU A 110 -23.53 -21.31 12.44
N VAL A 111 -24.16 -22.29 13.04
CA VAL A 111 -23.59 -23.61 13.24
C VAL A 111 -24.25 -24.57 12.26
N ARG A 112 -23.45 -25.27 11.48
CA ARG A 112 -23.90 -26.31 10.53
C ARG A 112 -23.13 -27.58 10.81
N ASP A 113 -23.82 -28.56 11.33
CA ASP A 113 -23.21 -29.79 11.87
C ASP A 113 -22.16 -29.44 12.93
N LEU A 114 -20.89 -29.72 12.65
CA LEU A 114 -19.74 -29.39 13.50
C LEU A 114 -19.00 -28.11 13.08
N ASP A 115 -19.46 -27.46 12.03
CA ASP A 115 -18.83 -26.24 11.51
C ASP A 115 -19.46 -24.98 12.09
N CYS A 116 -18.61 -24.06 12.53
CA CYS A 116 -19.01 -22.73 12.96
C CYS A 116 -18.65 -21.72 11.88
N LEU A 117 -19.66 -21.02 11.35
CA LEU A 117 -19.52 -19.95 10.38
C LEU A 117 -19.74 -18.61 11.06
N VAL A 118 -18.79 -17.71 10.94
CA VAL A 118 -18.85 -16.38 11.58
C VAL A 118 -18.64 -15.30 10.53
N VAL A 119 -19.46 -14.25 10.59
CA VAL A 119 -19.26 -13.02 9.84
C VAL A 119 -19.11 -11.88 10.82
N LEU A 120 -17.96 -11.22 10.75
CA LEU A 120 -17.64 -10.06 11.57
C LEU A 120 -17.74 -8.78 10.75
N THR A 121 -18.07 -7.68 11.41
CA THR A 121 -18.08 -6.35 10.82
C THR A 121 -17.44 -5.34 11.75
N GLN A 122 -16.74 -4.38 11.18
CA GLN A 122 -16.12 -3.28 11.92
C GLN A 122 -16.22 -1.98 11.11
N PRO A 123 -16.68 -0.87 11.72
CA PRO A 123 -16.61 0.43 11.10
C PRO A 123 -15.17 0.92 11.09
N VAL A 124 -14.68 1.34 9.93
CA VAL A 124 -13.37 1.96 9.74
C VAL A 124 -13.50 3.33 9.14
N ARG A 125 -12.61 4.25 9.51
CA ARG A 125 -12.53 5.60 8.92
C ARG A 125 -11.29 5.69 8.05
N ILE A 126 -11.50 5.96 6.76
CA ILE A 126 -10.44 6.16 5.78
C ILE A 126 -10.62 7.56 5.21
N ALA A 127 -9.63 8.43 5.39
CA ALA A 127 -9.65 9.82 4.92
C ALA A 127 -10.93 10.60 5.32
N GLY A 128 -11.45 10.35 6.54
CA GLY A 128 -12.66 11.00 7.06
C GLY A 128 -13.98 10.34 6.63
N ILE A 129 -13.96 9.36 5.73
CA ILE A 129 -15.14 8.60 5.28
C ILE A 129 -15.28 7.35 6.14
N SER A 130 -16.45 7.16 6.75
CA SER A 130 -16.78 5.94 7.49
C SER A 130 -17.29 4.87 6.53
N THR A 131 -16.70 3.68 6.58
CA THR A 131 -17.13 2.51 5.81
C THR A 131 -17.10 1.27 6.71
N ASN A 132 -17.84 0.24 6.36
CA ASN A 132 -17.81 -1.03 7.08
C ASN A 132 -16.94 -2.03 6.33
N VAL A 133 -16.03 -2.66 7.06
CA VAL A 133 -15.26 -3.81 6.58
C VAL A 133 -15.85 -5.06 7.21
N SER A 134 -16.01 -6.11 6.41
CA SER A 134 -16.49 -7.41 6.89
C SER A 134 -15.47 -8.50 6.59
N ALA A 135 -15.42 -9.49 7.48
CA ALA A 135 -14.64 -10.71 7.31
C ALA A 135 -15.51 -11.92 7.59
N ARG A 136 -15.21 -13.02 6.92
CA ARG A 136 -15.94 -14.29 7.09
C ARG A 136 -14.95 -15.40 7.36
N ALA A 137 -15.31 -16.26 8.30
CA ALA A 137 -14.54 -17.44 8.61
C ALA A 137 -15.44 -18.65 8.81
N ARG A 138 -14.91 -19.82 8.55
CA ARG A 138 -15.52 -21.11 8.82
C ARG A 138 -14.46 -22.00 9.45
N ALA A 139 -14.80 -22.64 10.55
CA ALA A 139 -13.95 -23.62 11.19
C ALA A 139 -14.80 -24.86 11.54
N GLY A 140 -14.19 -26.02 11.46
CA GLY A 140 -14.78 -27.32 11.75
C GLY A 140 -13.78 -28.43 11.46
N PRO A 141 -14.11 -29.70 11.69
CA PRO A 141 -13.24 -30.83 11.41
C PRO A 141 -13.00 -30.97 9.91
N GLU A 142 -11.80 -31.42 9.54
CA GLU A 142 -11.49 -31.80 8.15
C GLU A 142 -12.31 -33.03 7.78
N ARG A 143 -12.89 -32.99 6.57
CA ARG A 143 -13.70 -34.09 5.97
C ARG A 143 -13.01 -34.66 4.76
#